data_08f6537b9b33a27f05ca8e95368f7d20
#
_entry.id   08f6537b9b33a27f05ca8e95368f7d20
#
_cell.length_a   1.000
_cell.length_b   1.000
_cell.length_c   1.000
_cell.angle_alpha   90.00
_cell.angle_beta   90.00
_cell.angle_gamma   90.00
#
_symmetry.space_group_name_H-M   'P 1'
#
loop_
_entity.id
_entity.type
_entity.pdbx_description
1 polymer ?
#
loop_
_entity_poly.entity_id
_entity_poly.type
_entity_poly.pdbx_seq_one_letter_code
_entity_poly.pdbx_strand_id
1 'polypeptide(L)'
;MDIIKRNGETTVFNKDKIENIKKKVSNKDLKIVDVKKSNKKKYSPALYDLTELQRDANKIFGYSAKETLSIMQKLYEHHKVLTYPRTDSRYLTDDIVDTLKDRIKAVNTSEYSKVCMKLLKTKIKPNKSFVDNSKVSDHHAIIPTEERVFLGDLSDKERKIYDLVVKRFLSVLCPPFEYEQTTIKGVCEGETFIAKGNKINKLGWRENYTADDDETYDGIIDVNVGEVLNVESVKIESKKTNPPSYLNEATLLTEMEKNNLGTVATRADIIEKLFNSFFVEMKNKEIHITSKGRQLLDLAPADLKSPELTAKWEKTLTDISKGKSKKNDFINQMKNYSKTIVKEIKNSENKFKHDNLTRNKCPNCGKFMLEVNGKRGKMLVCEDRECNTRKLISQTTNARCPNCHKRLELKGEGEGKIFTCSCGYREKLSSFNKRKSEEKGKASKKDINKYLKNQNKDQ
;
A
#
# COMPACT_ATOMS: atom_id res chain seq x y z
N MET A 1 -11.17 -2.60 32.71
CA MET A 1 -10.72 -1.22 32.98
C MET A 1 -9.20 -1.21 33.03
N ASP A 2 -8.57 -0.18 32.49
CA ASP A 2 -7.10 -0.02 32.48
C ASP A 2 -6.66 0.84 33.66
N ILE A 3 -5.50 0.52 34.27
CA ILE A 3 -4.92 1.32 35.35
C ILE A 3 -4.38 2.67 34.83
N ILE A 4 -4.56 3.73 35.62
CA ILE A 4 -3.98 5.05 35.33
C ILE A 4 -3.04 5.44 36.45
N LYS A 5 -1.80 5.79 36.10
CA LYS A 5 -0.86 6.39 37.04
C LYS A 5 -1.30 7.83 37.43
N ARG A 6 -0.74 8.36 38.52
CA ARG A 6 -1.00 9.72 38.99
C ARG A 6 -0.72 10.81 37.95
N ASN A 7 0.20 10.56 37.02
CA ASN A 7 0.51 11.45 35.88
C ASN A 7 -0.38 11.24 34.64
N GLY A 8 -1.41 10.39 34.72
CA GLY A 8 -2.32 10.08 33.62
C GLY A 8 -1.85 8.99 32.66
N GLU A 9 -0.68 8.39 32.87
CA GLU A 9 -0.20 7.28 32.04
C GLU A 9 -0.87 5.95 32.40
N THR A 10 -1.17 5.12 31.40
CA THR A 10 -1.76 3.78 31.55
C THR A 10 -0.72 2.65 31.50
N THR A 11 0.55 2.96 31.25
CA THR A 11 1.62 1.96 31.08
C THR A 11 2.55 1.93 32.30
N VAL A 12 2.89 0.73 32.76
CA VAL A 12 3.85 0.51 33.85
C VAL A 12 5.05 -0.24 33.33
N PHE A 13 6.25 0.34 33.44
CA PHE A 13 7.50 -0.25 32.93
C PHE A 13 8.21 -1.20 33.92
N ASN A 14 7.73 -1.29 35.16
CA ASN A 14 8.34 -2.15 36.17
C ASN A 14 7.42 -3.36 36.46
N LYS A 15 7.93 -4.57 36.19
CA LYS A 15 7.19 -5.81 36.32
C LYS A 15 6.74 -6.07 37.79
N ASP A 16 7.63 -5.89 38.75
CA ASP A 16 7.35 -6.16 40.17
C ASP A 16 6.26 -5.20 40.68
N LYS A 17 6.29 -3.96 40.24
CA LYS A 17 5.28 -2.97 40.60
C LYS A 17 3.89 -3.36 40.09
N ILE A 18 3.77 -3.84 38.85
CA ILE A 18 2.46 -4.23 38.29
C ILE A 18 1.94 -5.52 38.90
N GLU A 19 2.83 -6.48 39.25
CA GLU A 19 2.47 -7.69 39.99
C GLU A 19 1.97 -7.37 41.42
N ASN A 20 2.60 -6.41 42.09
CA ASN A 20 2.15 -5.93 43.41
C ASN A 20 0.77 -5.25 43.32
N ILE A 21 0.55 -4.42 42.30
CA ILE A 21 -0.78 -3.82 42.04
C ILE A 21 -1.82 -4.90 41.81
N LYS A 22 -1.52 -5.90 40.96
CA LYS A 22 -2.41 -7.03 40.73
C LYS A 22 -2.82 -7.73 42.02
N LYS A 23 -1.84 -8.10 42.87
CA LYS A 23 -2.11 -8.74 44.17
C LYS A 23 -2.97 -7.87 45.08
N LYS A 24 -2.73 -6.55 45.09
CA LYS A 24 -3.41 -5.56 45.91
C LYS A 24 -4.89 -5.42 45.57
N VAL A 25 -5.25 -5.48 44.27
CA VAL A 25 -6.61 -5.21 43.79
C VAL A 25 -7.42 -6.46 43.46
N SER A 26 -6.82 -7.65 43.41
CA SER A 26 -7.54 -8.90 43.12
C SER A 26 -8.54 -9.24 44.23
N ASN A 27 -9.77 -9.60 43.86
CA ASN A 27 -10.87 -9.91 44.76
C ASN A 27 -11.18 -8.76 45.77
N LYS A 28 -10.98 -7.52 45.33
CA LYS A 28 -11.29 -6.32 46.12
C LYS A 28 -12.41 -5.51 45.43
N ASP A 29 -12.94 -4.56 46.15
CA ASP A 29 -14.01 -3.69 45.67
C ASP A 29 -13.46 -2.52 44.91
N LEU A 30 -14.01 -2.31 43.72
CA LEU A 30 -13.77 -1.14 42.87
C LEU A 30 -14.93 -0.17 43.03
N LYS A 31 -14.67 0.99 43.63
CA LYS A 31 -15.67 2.06 43.74
C LYS A 31 -15.64 2.97 42.52
N ILE A 32 -16.78 3.17 41.88
CA ILE A 32 -16.94 4.10 40.78
C ILE A 32 -16.92 5.55 41.28
N VAL A 33 -15.96 6.33 40.86
CA VAL A 33 -15.77 7.72 41.33
C VAL A 33 -16.15 8.78 40.31
N ASP A 34 -16.20 8.44 39.03
CA ASP A 34 -16.57 9.38 37.97
C ASP A 34 -17.15 8.62 36.75
N VAL A 35 -18.21 9.15 36.17
CA VAL A 35 -18.84 8.65 34.95
C VAL A 35 -19.13 9.84 34.04
N LYS A 36 -18.42 9.91 32.90
CA LYS A 36 -18.57 10.96 31.91
C LYS A 36 -19.15 10.42 30.62
N LYS A 37 -20.32 10.92 30.21
CA LYS A 37 -20.91 10.66 28.90
C LYS A 37 -20.73 11.88 28.00
N SER A 38 -20.28 11.69 26.77
CA SER A 38 -20.10 12.77 25.80
C SER A 38 -20.51 12.35 24.42
N ASN A 39 -21.38 13.12 23.79
CA ASN A 39 -21.77 12.93 22.41
C ASN A 39 -20.64 13.40 21.47
N LYS A 40 -20.20 12.54 20.60
CA LYS A 40 -19.13 12.77 19.62
C LYS A 40 -19.71 12.69 18.21
N LYS A 41 -19.16 13.51 17.32
CA LYS A 41 -19.47 13.50 15.89
C LYS A 41 -18.18 13.27 15.11
N LYS A 42 -18.20 12.33 14.18
CA LYS A 42 -17.09 12.07 13.25
C LYS A 42 -17.61 12.33 11.83
N TYR A 43 -17.04 13.33 11.18
CA TYR A 43 -17.39 13.64 9.79
C TYR A 43 -16.71 12.64 8.85
N SER A 44 -17.25 12.50 7.63
CA SER A 44 -16.63 11.68 6.60
C SER A 44 -15.20 12.18 6.28
N PRO A 45 -14.32 11.30 5.82
CA PRO A 45 -13.09 11.75 5.18
C PRO A 45 -13.43 12.69 4.01
N ALA A 46 -12.54 13.61 3.67
CA ALA A 46 -12.69 14.50 2.51
C ALA A 46 -12.75 13.70 1.19
N LEU A 47 -13.19 14.34 0.11
CA LEU A 47 -13.16 13.75 -1.23
C LEU A 47 -11.74 13.31 -1.61
N TYR A 48 -11.63 12.50 -2.64
CA TYR A 48 -10.34 12.03 -3.14
C TYR A 48 -9.64 13.06 -4.01
N ASP A 49 -8.36 13.31 -3.71
CA ASP A 49 -7.35 13.61 -4.69
C ASP A 49 -6.72 12.30 -5.21
N LEU A 50 -5.82 12.38 -6.19
CA LEU A 50 -5.16 11.18 -6.74
C LEU A 50 -4.32 10.45 -5.68
N THR A 51 -3.57 11.18 -4.86
CA THR A 51 -2.66 10.58 -3.87
C THR A 51 -3.41 9.79 -2.81
N GLU A 52 -4.52 10.34 -2.30
CA GLU A 52 -5.33 9.64 -1.30
C GLU A 52 -6.04 8.41 -1.88
N LEU A 53 -6.53 8.51 -3.13
CA LEU A 53 -7.11 7.35 -3.82
C LEU A 53 -6.07 6.25 -4.03
N GLN A 54 -4.84 6.59 -4.40
CA GLN A 54 -3.74 5.63 -4.54
C GLN A 54 -3.39 4.97 -3.20
N ARG A 55 -3.42 5.72 -2.08
CA ARG A 55 -3.20 5.17 -0.73
C ARG A 55 -4.26 4.16 -0.34
N ASP A 56 -5.54 4.51 -0.51
CA ASP A 56 -6.65 3.62 -0.16
C ASP A 56 -6.67 2.39 -1.07
N ALA A 57 -6.45 2.55 -2.37
CA ALA A 57 -6.36 1.43 -3.31
C ALA A 57 -5.20 0.47 -2.97
N ASN A 58 -4.05 1.00 -2.55
CA ASN A 58 -2.92 0.17 -2.11
C ASN A 58 -3.21 -0.53 -0.79
N LYS A 59 -3.76 0.17 0.20
CA LYS A 59 -4.10 -0.38 1.52
C LYS A 59 -5.14 -1.49 1.42
N ILE A 60 -6.21 -1.28 0.64
CA ILE A 60 -7.38 -2.17 0.59
C ILE A 60 -7.17 -3.31 -0.42
N PHE A 61 -6.66 -3.01 -1.62
CA PHE A 61 -6.57 -3.95 -2.73
C PHE A 61 -5.13 -4.37 -3.06
N GLY A 62 -4.12 -3.71 -2.51
CA GLY A 62 -2.71 -3.93 -2.86
C GLY A 62 -2.33 -3.41 -4.25
N TYR A 63 -3.13 -2.50 -4.85
CA TYR A 63 -2.81 -1.92 -6.15
C TYR A 63 -1.65 -0.94 -6.02
N SER A 64 -0.74 -0.95 -7.02
CA SER A 64 0.32 0.05 -7.07
C SER A 64 -0.24 1.44 -7.41
N ALA A 65 0.53 2.48 -7.08
CA ALA A 65 0.18 3.85 -7.44
C ALA A 65 0.00 4.01 -8.95
N LYS A 66 0.85 3.37 -9.75
CA LYS A 66 0.79 3.39 -11.22
C LYS A 66 -0.43 2.64 -11.75
N GLU A 67 -0.73 1.47 -11.20
CA GLU A 67 -1.91 0.69 -11.56
C GLU A 67 -3.20 1.47 -11.27
N THR A 68 -3.30 2.07 -10.08
CA THR A 68 -4.44 2.91 -9.71
C THR A 68 -4.63 4.08 -10.65
N LEU A 69 -3.56 4.80 -11.02
CA LEU A 69 -3.63 5.88 -12.00
C LEU A 69 -4.09 5.38 -13.38
N SER A 70 -3.59 4.23 -13.83
CA SER A 70 -3.99 3.65 -15.12
C SER A 70 -5.48 3.27 -15.15
N ILE A 71 -6.00 2.72 -14.06
CA ILE A 71 -7.43 2.40 -13.92
C ILE A 71 -8.26 3.69 -13.93
N MET A 72 -7.83 4.70 -13.18
CA MET A 72 -8.49 6.00 -13.14
C MET A 72 -8.55 6.69 -14.51
N GLN A 73 -7.47 6.63 -15.29
CA GLN A 73 -7.46 7.16 -16.64
C GLN A 73 -8.49 6.49 -17.53
N LYS A 74 -8.68 5.18 -17.44
CA LYS A 74 -9.73 4.47 -18.18
C LYS A 74 -11.14 4.89 -17.74
N LEU A 75 -11.37 5.02 -16.43
CA LEU A 75 -12.66 5.48 -15.90
C LEU A 75 -13.00 6.91 -16.32
N TYR A 76 -11.98 7.76 -16.49
CA TYR A 76 -12.12 9.13 -16.98
C TYR A 76 -12.22 9.23 -18.52
N GLU A 77 -11.27 8.64 -19.24
CA GLU A 77 -11.14 8.85 -20.70
C GLU A 77 -12.09 7.97 -21.51
N HIS A 78 -12.21 6.69 -21.13
CA HIS A 78 -12.99 5.70 -21.87
C HIS A 78 -14.44 5.62 -21.36
N HIS A 79 -14.62 5.38 -20.08
CA HIS A 79 -15.97 5.24 -19.49
C HIS A 79 -16.62 6.59 -19.19
N LYS A 80 -15.84 7.65 -18.99
CA LYS A 80 -16.29 9.02 -18.67
C LYS A 80 -17.13 9.14 -17.41
N VAL A 81 -17.02 8.18 -16.49
CA VAL A 81 -17.82 8.07 -15.27
C VAL A 81 -17.20 8.74 -14.04
N LEU A 82 -15.92 9.16 -14.13
CA LEU A 82 -15.23 9.92 -13.10
C LEU A 82 -14.60 11.18 -13.67
N THR A 83 -14.37 12.19 -12.81
CA THR A 83 -13.69 13.43 -13.19
C THR A 83 -12.19 13.26 -13.35
N TYR A 84 -11.49 14.30 -13.79
CA TYR A 84 -10.07 14.27 -14.11
C TYR A 84 -9.21 13.71 -12.97
N PRO A 85 -8.37 12.68 -13.23
CA PRO A 85 -7.69 11.95 -12.17
C PRO A 85 -6.49 12.65 -11.52
N ARG A 86 -5.80 13.55 -12.25
CA ARG A 86 -4.54 14.16 -11.77
C ARG A 86 -4.80 15.48 -11.05
N THR A 87 -5.51 15.41 -9.94
CA THR A 87 -5.80 16.56 -9.07
C THR A 87 -5.19 16.38 -7.69
N ASP A 88 -4.77 17.47 -7.07
CA ASP A 88 -4.32 17.58 -5.68
C ASP A 88 -5.42 18.15 -4.77
N SER A 89 -6.56 18.55 -5.34
CA SER A 89 -7.67 19.08 -4.58
C SER A 89 -8.59 17.98 -4.06
N ARG A 90 -9.05 18.15 -2.83
CA ARG A 90 -10.09 17.34 -2.16
C ARG A 90 -11.40 18.11 -2.00
N TYR A 91 -11.54 19.21 -2.72
CA TYR A 91 -12.66 20.15 -2.62
C TYR A 91 -13.33 20.33 -3.97
N LEU A 92 -14.58 20.73 -3.94
CA LEU A 92 -15.38 21.14 -5.10
C LEU A 92 -15.41 22.66 -5.14
N THR A 93 -15.71 23.20 -6.31
CA THR A 93 -16.07 24.60 -6.52
C THR A 93 -17.57 24.81 -6.41
N ASP A 94 -18.01 26.04 -6.20
CA ASP A 94 -19.43 26.36 -5.99
C ASP A 94 -20.30 26.00 -7.21
N ASP A 95 -19.77 26.11 -8.43
CA ASP A 95 -20.47 25.78 -9.69
C ASP A 95 -20.80 24.26 -9.79
N ILE A 96 -20.03 23.39 -9.14
CA ILE A 96 -20.30 21.96 -9.12
C ILE A 96 -21.52 21.61 -8.25
N VAL A 97 -21.86 22.45 -7.28
CA VAL A 97 -22.92 22.16 -6.29
C VAL A 97 -24.28 21.91 -6.95
N ASP A 98 -24.62 22.65 -7.99
CA ASP A 98 -25.89 22.51 -8.70
C ASP A 98 -25.99 21.17 -9.45
N THR A 99 -24.86 20.57 -9.84
CA THR A 99 -24.80 19.28 -10.54
C THR A 99 -24.86 18.07 -9.61
N LEU A 100 -24.67 18.24 -8.29
CA LEU A 100 -24.56 17.13 -7.33
C LEU A 100 -25.76 16.18 -7.37
N LYS A 101 -26.98 16.69 -7.57
CA LYS A 101 -28.17 15.83 -7.66
C LYS A 101 -28.17 14.94 -8.89
N ASP A 102 -27.69 15.44 -10.02
CA ASP A 102 -27.61 14.64 -11.25
C ASP A 102 -26.51 13.59 -11.16
N ARG A 103 -25.40 13.89 -10.51
CA ARG A 103 -24.34 12.92 -10.18
C ARG A 103 -24.84 11.82 -9.25
N ILE A 104 -25.66 12.16 -8.22
CA ILE A 104 -26.29 11.17 -7.35
C ILE A 104 -27.25 10.28 -8.14
N LYS A 105 -28.02 10.83 -9.10
CA LYS A 105 -28.90 10.03 -9.98
C LYS A 105 -28.09 9.11 -10.88
N ALA A 106 -26.94 9.56 -11.41
CA ALA A 106 -26.07 8.77 -12.28
C ALA A 106 -25.46 7.56 -11.57
N VAL A 107 -25.07 7.71 -10.30
CA VAL A 107 -24.50 6.61 -9.50
C VAL A 107 -25.57 5.75 -8.80
N ASN A 108 -26.87 6.05 -8.97
CA ASN A 108 -27.96 5.32 -8.31
C ASN A 108 -28.13 3.92 -8.92
N THR A 109 -27.23 3.03 -8.64
CA THR A 109 -27.30 1.59 -8.94
C THR A 109 -27.80 0.82 -7.73
N SER A 110 -28.08 -0.49 -7.87
CA SER A 110 -28.59 -1.33 -6.78
C SER A 110 -27.78 -1.22 -5.50
N GLU A 111 -26.45 -1.14 -5.62
CA GLU A 111 -25.49 -1.11 -4.49
C GLU A 111 -25.63 0.20 -3.66
N TYR A 112 -25.88 1.34 -4.32
CA TYR A 112 -25.92 2.66 -3.68
C TYR A 112 -27.33 3.21 -3.52
N SER A 113 -28.35 2.50 -4.02
CA SER A 113 -29.72 3.01 -4.17
C SER A 113 -30.32 3.54 -2.85
N LYS A 114 -30.11 2.83 -1.74
CA LYS A 114 -30.63 3.24 -0.43
C LYS A 114 -30.15 4.63 -0.02
N VAL A 115 -28.87 4.91 -0.18
CA VAL A 115 -28.26 6.20 0.19
C VAL A 115 -28.61 7.28 -0.82
N CYS A 116 -28.52 6.96 -2.12
CA CYS A 116 -28.90 7.90 -3.17
C CYS A 116 -30.35 8.40 -3.01
N MET A 117 -31.29 7.50 -2.74
CA MET A 117 -32.71 7.89 -2.52
C MET A 117 -32.91 8.77 -1.27
N LYS A 118 -32.14 8.53 -0.19
CA LYS A 118 -32.16 9.43 0.98
C LYS A 118 -31.64 10.82 0.61
N LEU A 119 -30.49 10.90 -0.08
CA LEU A 119 -29.85 12.16 -0.46
C LEU A 119 -30.70 12.97 -1.45
N LEU A 120 -31.35 12.31 -2.43
CA LEU A 120 -32.20 12.98 -3.42
C LEU A 120 -33.44 13.63 -2.79
N LYS A 121 -33.95 13.08 -1.67
CA LYS A 121 -35.08 13.65 -0.92
C LYS A 121 -34.69 14.85 -0.06
N THR A 122 -33.39 15.07 0.19
CA THR A 122 -32.85 16.13 1.04
C THR A 122 -32.29 17.29 0.23
N LYS A 123 -32.32 18.50 0.79
CA LYS A 123 -31.61 19.64 0.22
C LYS A 123 -30.10 19.49 0.58
N ILE A 124 -29.28 19.31 -0.42
CA ILE A 124 -27.81 19.29 -0.22
C ILE A 124 -27.38 20.70 0.17
N LYS A 125 -26.77 20.84 1.33
CA LYS A 125 -26.21 22.13 1.80
C LYS A 125 -24.69 22.07 1.65
N PRO A 126 -24.11 22.86 0.73
CA PRO A 126 -22.66 22.96 0.64
C PRO A 126 -22.09 23.50 1.94
N ASN A 127 -20.94 23.00 2.31
CA ASN A 127 -20.19 23.47 3.47
C ASN A 127 -18.69 23.34 3.22
N LYS A 128 -17.88 24.05 4.00
CA LYS A 128 -16.43 24.13 3.84
C LYS A 128 -15.66 22.81 4.02
N SER A 129 -16.34 21.71 4.34
CA SER A 129 -15.71 20.40 4.41
C SER A 129 -15.49 19.77 3.04
N PHE A 130 -16.28 20.16 2.02
CA PHE A 130 -16.15 19.62 0.66
C PHE A 130 -16.32 20.66 -0.46
N VAL A 131 -16.75 21.89 -0.16
CA VAL A 131 -16.84 23.00 -1.12
C VAL A 131 -15.99 24.17 -0.62
N ASP A 132 -14.92 24.49 -1.33
CA ASP A 132 -14.03 25.60 -1.00
C ASP A 132 -13.22 26.03 -2.22
N ASN A 133 -13.64 27.07 -2.92
CA ASN A 133 -12.99 27.59 -4.13
C ASN A 133 -11.49 27.95 -3.90
N SER A 134 -11.12 28.35 -2.70
CA SER A 134 -9.73 28.72 -2.39
C SER A 134 -8.78 27.53 -2.33
N LYS A 135 -9.30 26.31 -2.28
CA LYS A 135 -8.56 25.05 -2.23
C LYS A 135 -8.65 24.23 -3.53
N VAL A 136 -9.19 24.82 -4.57
CA VAL A 136 -9.22 24.26 -5.91
C VAL A 136 -8.35 25.14 -6.81
N SER A 137 -7.32 24.54 -7.41
CA SER A 137 -6.47 25.23 -8.38
C SER A 137 -7.02 25.04 -9.81
N ASP A 138 -6.48 24.06 -10.54
CA ASP A 138 -6.88 23.79 -11.93
C ASP A 138 -8.05 22.79 -12.01
N HIS A 139 -8.11 21.84 -11.07
CA HIS A 139 -9.09 20.77 -11.05
C HIS A 139 -9.62 20.53 -9.64
N HIS A 140 -10.93 20.31 -9.53
CA HIS A 140 -11.57 19.91 -8.27
C HIS A 140 -11.28 18.43 -7.94
N ALA A 141 -11.75 17.98 -6.77
CA ALA A 141 -11.63 16.59 -6.31
C ALA A 141 -12.17 15.56 -7.34
N ILE A 142 -11.71 14.33 -7.21
CA ILE A 142 -12.20 13.19 -7.99
C ILE A 142 -13.58 12.80 -7.48
N ILE A 143 -14.58 12.91 -8.36
CA ILE A 143 -15.98 12.55 -8.08
C ILE A 143 -16.60 11.88 -9.31
N PRO A 144 -17.76 11.19 -9.17
CA PRO A 144 -18.53 10.71 -10.31
C PRO A 144 -19.01 11.87 -11.19
N THR A 145 -19.13 11.60 -12.48
CA THR A 145 -19.77 12.50 -13.45
C THR A 145 -21.30 12.33 -13.45
N GLU A 146 -21.99 13.03 -14.32
CA GLU A 146 -23.42 12.88 -14.58
C GLU A 146 -23.74 11.68 -15.50
N GLU A 147 -22.72 11.02 -16.04
CA GLU A 147 -22.86 9.87 -16.92
C GLU A 147 -23.27 8.63 -16.12
N ARG A 148 -24.27 7.92 -16.64
CA ARG A 148 -24.70 6.65 -16.04
C ARG A 148 -23.67 5.56 -16.23
N VAL A 149 -23.37 4.85 -15.15
CA VAL A 149 -22.46 3.68 -15.19
C VAL A 149 -23.28 2.40 -15.36
N PHE A 150 -22.82 1.54 -16.27
CA PHE A 150 -23.22 0.14 -16.32
C PHE A 150 -22.11 -0.68 -15.67
N LEU A 151 -22.32 -1.11 -14.42
CA LEU A 151 -21.28 -1.81 -13.64
C LEU A 151 -20.78 -3.10 -14.32
N GLY A 152 -21.60 -3.69 -15.20
CA GLY A 152 -21.22 -4.86 -16.01
C GLY A 152 -20.13 -4.59 -17.05
N ASP A 153 -20.00 -3.33 -17.50
CA ASP A 153 -19.00 -2.91 -18.50
C ASP A 153 -17.63 -2.61 -17.87
N LEU A 154 -17.60 -2.50 -16.53
CA LEU A 154 -16.37 -2.28 -15.79
C LEU A 154 -15.71 -3.61 -15.43
N SER A 155 -14.40 -3.72 -15.65
CA SER A 155 -13.60 -4.82 -15.11
C SER A 155 -13.63 -4.80 -13.57
N ASP A 156 -13.31 -5.92 -12.92
CA ASP A 156 -13.27 -6.00 -11.45
C ASP A 156 -12.40 -4.93 -10.80
N LYS A 157 -11.28 -4.58 -11.43
CA LYS A 157 -10.38 -3.55 -10.92
C LYS A 157 -10.96 -2.15 -11.08
N GLU A 158 -11.58 -1.87 -12.21
CA GLU A 158 -12.27 -0.60 -12.48
C GLU A 158 -13.45 -0.42 -11.53
N ARG A 159 -14.24 -1.48 -11.30
CA ARG A 159 -15.35 -1.47 -10.35
C ARG A 159 -14.91 -1.15 -8.94
N LYS A 160 -13.80 -1.75 -8.47
CA LYS A 160 -13.26 -1.50 -7.13
C LYS A 160 -12.82 -0.04 -6.93
N ILE A 161 -12.14 0.55 -7.92
CA ILE A 161 -11.73 1.95 -7.84
C ILE A 161 -12.94 2.88 -7.93
N TYR A 162 -13.90 2.58 -8.84
CA TYR A 162 -15.14 3.31 -8.95
C TYR A 162 -15.92 3.29 -7.63
N ASP A 163 -16.05 2.13 -6.99
CA ASP A 163 -16.72 1.96 -5.69
C ASP A 163 -16.10 2.84 -4.59
N LEU A 164 -14.76 2.89 -4.50
CA LEU A 164 -14.10 3.79 -3.54
C LEU A 164 -14.51 5.25 -3.76
N VAL A 165 -14.50 5.71 -5.00
CA VAL A 165 -14.83 7.11 -5.33
C VAL A 165 -16.29 7.40 -5.05
N VAL A 166 -17.22 6.53 -5.48
CA VAL A 166 -18.68 6.70 -5.25
C VAL A 166 -18.99 6.71 -3.77
N LYS A 167 -18.48 5.74 -3.00
CA LYS A 167 -18.70 5.70 -1.54
C LYS A 167 -18.19 6.95 -0.85
N ARG A 168 -17.02 7.44 -1.22
CA ARG A 168 -16.45 8.67 -0.67
C ARG A 168 -17.27 9.90 -1.04
N PHE A 169 -17.70 10.00 -2.30
CA PHE A 169 -18.59 11.06 -2.79
C PHE A 169 -19.91 11.09 -2.02
N LEU A 170 -20.61 9.96 -1.91
CA LEU A 170 -21.85 9.89 -1.15
C LEU A 170 -21.66 10.19 0.33
N SER A 171 -20.53 9.78 0.90
CA SER A 171 -20.24 9.97 2.33
C SER A 171 -20.09 11.43 2.74
N VAL A 172 -19.46 12.28 1.91
CA VAL A 172 -19.35 13.72 2.23
C VAL A 172 -20.67 14.46 2.20
N LEU A 173 -21.66 13.89 1.50
CA LEU A 173 -23.02 14.44 1.41
C LEU A 173 -23.95 13.93 2.54
N CYS A 174 -23.53 12.89 3.27
CA CYS A 174 -24.26 12.30 4.37
C CYS A 174 -24.05 13.05 5.70
N PRO A 175 -24.99 12.90 6.67
CA PRO A 175 -24.79 13.39 8.03
C PRO A 175 -23.56 12.76 8.70
N PRO A 176 -22.99 13.40 9.74
CA PRO A 176 -21.89 12.81 10.48
C PRO A 176 -22.29 11.50 11.18
N PHE A 177 -21.30 10.65 11.44
CA PHE A 177 -21.41 9.53 12.35
C PHE A 177 -21.48 10.07 13.78
N GLU A 178 -22.50 9.70 14.54
CA GLU A 178 -22.73 10.17 15.90
C GLU A 178 -22.69 9.00 16.88
N TYR A 179 -21.92 9.16 17.95
CA TYR A 179 -21.80 8.16 19.02
C TYR A 179 -21.66 8.83 20.37
N GLU A 180 -22.12 8.13 21.40
CA GLU A 180 -21.87 8.50 22.79
C GLU A 180 -20.63 7.77 23.29
N GLN A 181 -19.65 8.52 23.78
CA GLN A 181 -18.47 7.98 24.47
C GLN A 181 -18.69 8.06 25.96
N THR A 182 -18.69 6.91 26.62
CA THR A 182 -18.74 6.81 28.09
C THR A 182 -17.35 6.54 28.62
N THR A 183 -16.90 7.31 29.58
CA THR A 183 -15.64 7.11 30.32
C THR A 183 -15.98 6.92 31.78
N ILE A 184 -15.61 5.76 32.32
CA ILE A 184 -15.82 5.39 33.73
C ILE A 184 -14.47 5.39 34.44
N LYS A 185 -14.40 6.03 35.60
CA LYS A 185 -13.24 5.95 36.50
C LYS A 185 -13.64 5.23 37.78
N GLY A 186 -12.86 4.22 38.13
CA GLY A 186 -13.00 3.49 39.41
C GLY A 186 -11.71 3.55 40.21
N VAL A 187 -11.84 3.45 41.52
CA VAL A 187 -10.71 3.36 42.47
C VAL A 187 -10.82 2.07 43.24
N CYS A 188 -9.75 1.29 43.25
CA CYS A 188 -9.60 0.07 44.04
C CYS A 188 -8.28 0.12 44.80
N GLU A 189 -8.33 0.02 46.12
CA GLU A 189 -7.13 0.06 46.99
C GLU A 189 -6.19 1.23 46.70
N GLY A 190 -6.74 2.43 46.36
CA GLY A 190 -5.97 3.64 46.03
C GLY A 190 -5.39 3.68 44.62
N GLU A 191 -5.59 2.64 43.79
CA GLU A 191 -5.21 2.64 42.37
C GLU A 191 -6.41 3.05 41.51
N THR A 192 -6.17 3.92 40.54
CA THR A 192 -7.23 4.42 39.64
C THR A 192 -7.28 3.60 38.36
N PHE A 193 -8.47 3.20 37.98
CA PHE A 193 -8.76 2.46 36.75
C PHE A 193 -9.70 3.24 35.87
N ILE A 194 -9.53 3.13 34.54
CA ILE A 194 -10.40 3.75 33.54
C ILE A 194 -10.96 2.71 32.58
N ALA A 195 -12.23 2.85 32.23
CA ALA A 195 -12.84 2.14 31.11
C ALA A 195 -13.42 3.15 30.14
N LYS A 196 -13.33 2.84 28.85
CA LYS A 196 -13.96 3.62 27.77
C LYS A 196 -14.77 2.69 26.90
N GLY A 197 -15.98 3.11 26.56
CA GLY A 197 -16.82 2.43 25.59
C GLY A 197 -17.55 3.44 24.73
N ASN A 198 -18.00 3.00 23.57
CA ASN A 198 -18.69 3.84 22.62
C ASN A 198 -20.02 3.19 22.23
N LYS A 199 -21.11 3.95 22.25
CA LYS A 199 -22.44 3.53 21.81
C LYS A 199 -22.83 4.30 20.56
N ILE A 200 -23.14 3.59 19.49
CA ILE A 200 -23.55 4.22 18.22
C ILE A 200 -24.94 4.81 18.39
N ASN A 201 -25.08 6.10 18.08
CA ASN A 201 -26.37 6.78 18.04
C ASN A 201 -26.89 6.88 16.59
N LYS A 202 -26.02 7.24 15.62
CA LYS A 202 -26.37 7.32 14.20
C LYS A 202 -25.19 6.91 13.34
N LEU A 203 -25.39 6.01 12.39
CA LEU A 203 -24.34 5.58 11.44
C LEU A 203 -23.90 6.71 10.49
N GLY A 204 -24.84 7.59 10.08
CA GLY A 204 -24.53 8.68 9.16
C GLY A 204 -23.82 8.19 7.90
N TRP A 205 -22.68 8.81 7.55
CA TRP A 205 -21.90 8.45 6.37
C TRP A 205 -21.34 7.01 6.39
N ARG A 206 -21.21 6.38 7.57
CA ARG A 206 -20.75 4.99 7.66
C ARG A 206 -21.73 3.98 7.09
N GLU A 207 -22.99 4.36 6.82
CA GLU A 207 -23.93 3.49 6.10
C GLU A 207 -23.44 3.12 4.69
N ASN A 208 -22.50 3.86 4.12
CA ASN A 208 -21.90 3.59 2.80
C ASN A 208 -20.84 2.50 2.82
N TYR A 209 -20.39 2.08 4.01
CA TYR A 209 -19.33 1.08 4.16
C TYR A 209 -19.89 -0.15 4.88
N THR A 210 -19.34 -1.32 4.58
CA THR A 210 -19.63 -2.54 5.34
C THR A 210 -18.91 -2.48 6.70
N ALA A 211 -19.44 -3.18 7.69
CA ALA A 211 -19.06 -3.07 9.12
C ALA A 211 -17.63 -3.52 9.50
N ASP A 212 -16.69 -3.64 8.55
CA ASP A 212 -15.31 -4.09 8.78
C ASP A 212 -14.34 -3.00 9.28
N ASP A 213 -14.86 -1.88 9.77
CA ASP A 213 -13.99 -0.88 10.40
C ASP A 213 -13.57 -1.34 11.81
N ASP A 214 -12.25 -1.43 12.04
CA ASP A 214 -11.52 -1.84 13.26
C ASP A 214 -11.90 -1.13 14.58
N GLU A 215 -12.87 -0.24 14.59
CA GLU A 215 -13.36 0.40 15.80
C GLU A 215 -14.50 -0.43 16.41
N THR A 216 -14.21 -1.22 17.41
CA THR A 216 -15.23 -1.89 18.22
C THR A 216 -16.05 -0.84 18.97
N TYR A 217 -17.32 -0.75 18.58
CA TYR A 217 -18.31 0.06 19.29
C TYR A 217 -19.05 -0.84 20.30
N ASP A 218 -18.27 -1.53 21.13
CA ASP A 218 -18.81 -2.30 22.24
C ASP A 218 -19.33 -1.34 23.30
N GLY A 219 -20.61 -1.41 23.55
CA GLY A 219 -21.24 -0.67 24.63
C GLY A 219 -20.53 -0.96 25.95
N ILE A 220 -20.41 0.04 26.81
CA ILE A 220 -19.94 -0.14 28.17
C ILE A 220 -21.15 -0.31 29.07
N ILE A 221 -20.99 -1.10 30.16
CA ILE A 221 -22.03 -1.32 31.16
C ILE A 221 -22.44 0.03 31.78
N ASP A 222 -23.73 0.27 31.92
CA ASP A 222 -24.25 1.45 32.64
C ASP A 222 -23.98 1.25 34.14
N VAL A 223 -23.23 2.17 34.73
CA VAL A 223 -22.93 2.24 36.14
C VAL A 223 -23.11 3.66 36.67
N ASN A 224 -23.38 3.80 37.94
CA ASN A 224 -23.54 5.07 38.62
C ASN A 224 -22.34 5.44 39.50
N VAL A 225 -22.12 6.72 39.69
CA VAL A 225 -21.11 7.21 40.63
C VAL A 225 -21.48 6.74 42.05
N GLY A 226 -20.51 6.18 42.75
CA GLY A 226 -20.70 5.61 44.09
C GLY A 226 -20.98 4.10 44.10
N GLU A 227 -21.31 3.52 42.96
CA GLU A 227 -21.50 2.06 42.81
C GLU A 227 -20.20 1.30 43.09
N VAL A 228 -20.33 0.14 43.71
CA VAL A 228 -19.20 -0.72 44.07
C VAL A 228 -19.31 -2.03 43.32
N LEU A 229 -18.24 -2.35 42.59
CA LEU A 229 -18.13 -3.56 41.77
C LEU A 229 -17.02 -4.45 42.34
N ASN A 230 -17.25 -5.75 42.42
CA ASN A 230 -16.20 -6.68 42.77
C ASN A 230 -15.24 -6.95 41.61
N VAL A 231 -13.93 -6.94 41.88
CA VAL A 231 -12.88 -7.25 40.88
C VAL A 231 -12.71 -8.78 40.82
N GLU A 232 -13.38 -9.43 39.87
CA GLU A 232 -13.32 -10.88 39.68
C GLU A 232 -11.95 -11.36 39.19
N SER A 233 -11.34 -10.61 38.26
CA SER A 233 -10.06 -10.98 37.64
C SER A 233 -9.23 -9.77 37.25
N VAL A 234 -7.91 -9.91 37.31
CA VAL A 234 -6.93 -8.91 36.85
C VAL A 234 -5.94 -9.55 35.88
N LYS A 235 -5.92 -9.05 34.65
CA LYS A 235 -5.01 -9.51 33.59
C LYS A 235 -3.88 -8.50 33.39
N ILE A 236 -2.63 -8.99 33.37
CA ILE A 236 -1.47 -8.20 32.97
C ILE A 236 -1.16 -8.50 31.53
N GLU A 237 -1.13 -7.46 30.69
CA GLU A 237 -0.69 -7.55 29.30
C GLU A 237 0.72 -7.00 29.18
N SER A 238 1.67 -7.85 28.76
CA SER A 238 3.02 -7.43 28.43
C SER A 238 3.10 -7.10 26.94
N LYS A 239 3.47 -5.87 26.63
CA LYS A 239 3.66 -5.41 25.24
C LYS A 239 5.11 -4.99 25.03
N LYS A 240 5.65 -5.27 23.86
CA LYS A 240 6.96 -4.78 23.42
C LYS A 240 6.76 -3.67 22.40
N THR A 241 7.63 -2.67 22.42
CA THR A 241 7.70 -1.68 21.35
C THR A 241 8.23 -2.35 20.07
N ASN A 242 7.59 -2.11 18.97
CA ASN A 242 8.05 -2.57 17.66
C ASN A 242 8.91 -1.47 17.02
N PRO A 243 9.93 -1.83 16.21
CA PRO A 243 10.60 -0.86 15.37
C PRO A 243 9.60 -0.26 14.35
N PRO A 244 9.92 0.91 13.76
CA PRO A 244 9.11 1.43 12.65
C PRO A 244 9.00 0.39 11.54
N SER A 245 7.81 0.25 10.97
CA SER A 245 7.57 -0.64 9.84
C SER A 245 8.30 -0.15 8.59
N TYR A 246 8.71 -1.07 7.73
CA TYR A 246 9.13 -0.70 6.38
C TYR A 246 8.01 0.01 5.63
N LEU A 247 8.39 0.86 4.68
CA LEU A 247 7.40 1.55 3.84
C LEU A 247 6.72 0.55 2.89
N ASN A 248 5.43 0.77 2.65
CA ASN A 248 4.72 0.28 1.48
C ASN A 248 4.45 1.44 0.51
N GLU A 249 3.83 1.21 -0.64
CA GLU A 249 3.59 2.29 -1.60
C GLU A 249 2.70 3.40 -1.02
N ALA A 250 1.70 3.05 -0.21
CA ALA A 250 0.82 4.05 0.41
C ALA A 250 1.57 4.95 1.40
N THR A 251 2.41 4.37 2.26
CA THR A 251 3.22 5.15 3.21
C THR A 251 4.35 5.91 2.52
N LEU A 252 4.94 5.36 1.45
CA LEU A 252 5.92 6.06 0.63
C LEU A 252 5.29 7.29 -0.05
N LEU A 253 4.09 7.17 -0.62
CA LEU A 253 3.34 8.31 -1.16
C LEU A 253 3.10 9.39 -0.09
N THR A 254 2.80 8.97 1.15
CA THR A 254 2.63 9.92 2.27
C THR A 254 3.91 10.69 2.56
N GLU A 255 5.05 10.00 2.63
CA GLU A 255 6.34 10.64 2.88
C GLU A 255 6.77 11.53 1.69
N MET A 256 6.51 11.09 0.45
CA MET A 256 6.76 11.91 -0.74
C MET A 256 5.94 13.20 -0.71
N GLU A 257 4.64 13.12 -0.38
CA GLU A 257 3.76 14.29 -0.29
C GLU A 257 4.21 15.25 0.81
N LYS A 258 4.46 14.73 2.02
CA LYS A 258 4.90 15.50 3.18
C LYS A 258 6.21 16.26 2.94
N ASN A 259 7.11 15.69 2.15
CA ASN A 259 8.40 16.27 1.81
C ASN A 259 8.43 16.96 0.45
N ASN A 260 7.28 17.19 -0.19
CA ASN A 260 7.15 17.79 -1.52
C ASN A 260 8.03 17.10 -2.60
N LEU A 261 8.15 15.76 -2.52
CA LEU A 261 8.89 14.97 -3.50
C LEU A 261 7.97 14.59 -4.66
N GLY A 262 8.27 15.11 -5.82
CA GLY A 262 7.44 14.97 -7.02
C GLY A 262 6.07 15.65 -6.89
N THR A 263 5.37 15.69 -8.00
CA THR A 263 3.98 16.20 -8.09
C THR A 263 2.98 15.05 -8.05
N VAL A 264 1.71 15.35 -7.91
CA VAL A 264 0.63 14.36 -8.02
C VAL A 264 0.73 13.55 -9.31
N ALA A 265 1.11 14.20 -10.42
CA ALA A 265 1.24 13.55 -11.73
C ALA A 265 2.47 12.64 -11.85
N THR A 266 3.53 12.86 -11.05
CA THR A 266 4.83 12.20 -11.25
C THR A 266 5.19 11.17 -10.19
N ARG A 267 4.58 11.20 -8.99
CA ARG A 267 4.93 10.30 -7.88
C ARG A 267 4.80 8.82 -8.26
N ALA A 268 3.73 8.45 -8.95
CA ALA A 268 3.52 7.07 -9.39
C ALA A 268 4.64 6.58 -10.33
N ASP A 269 5.05 7.42 -11.29
CA ASP A 269 6.13 7.11 -12.24
C ASP A 269 7.50 7.05 -11.54
N ILE A 270 7.74 7.90 -10.54
CA ILE A 270 8.96 7.86 -9.74
C ILE A 270 9.06 6.52 -8.99
N ILE A 271 7.98 6.11 -8.31
CA ILE A 271 7.95 4.84 -7.58
C ILE A 271 8.16 3.67 -8.54
N GLU A 272 7.41 3.62 -9.65
CA GLU A 272 7.57 2.58 -10.67
C GLU A 272 9.00 2.52 -11.21
N LYS A 273 9.65 3.67 -11.45
CA LYS A 273 11.03 3.76 -11.91
C LYS A 273 12.02 3.19 -10.90
N LEU A 274 11.81 3.36 -9.59
CA LEU A 274 12.64 2.75 -8.56
C LEU A 274 12.63 1.22 -8.65
N PHE A 275 11.43 0.62 -8.82
CA PHE A 275 11.28 -0.83 -9.01
C PHE A 275 11.89 -1.31 -10.34
N ASN A 276 11.56 -0.65 -11.45
CA ASN A 276 12.04 -1.02 -12.78
C ASN A 276 13.57 -0.89 -12.91
N SER A 277 14.18 0.01 -12.15
CA SER A 277 15.63 0.18 -12.07
C SER A 277 16.29 -0.77 -11.06
N PHE A 278 15.51 -1.60 -10.38
CA PHE A 278 15.99 -2.52 -9.33
C PHE A 278 16.75 -1.83 -8.19
N PHE A 279 16.36 -0.60 -7.85
CA PHE A 279 16.90 0.06 -6.65
C PHE A 279 16.14 -0.36 -5.38
N VAL A 280 14.88 -0.73 -5.54
CA VAL A 280 14.03 -1.30 -4.50
C VAL A 280 13.33 -2.57 -5.00
N GLU A 281 12.90 -3.40 -4.06
CA GLU A 281 12.11 -4.61 -4.33
C GLU A 281 10.96 -4.72 -3.34
N MET A 282 9.89 -5.42 -3.73
CA MET A 282 8.75 -5.69 -2.86
C MET A 282 8.94 -7.03 -2.16
N LYS A 283 8.89 -7.05 -0.81
CA LYS A 283 8.88 -8.26 0.02
C LYS A 283 7.74 -8.17 1.03
N ASN A 284 6.84 -9.13 1.04
CA ASN A 284 5.70 -9.19 1.97
C ASN A 284 4.88 -7.88 2.03
N LYS A 285 4.65 -7.23 0.88
CA LYS A 285 3.99 -5.93 0.74
C LYS A 285 4.79 -4.74 1.30
N GLU A 286 6.06 -4.92 1.64
CA GLU A 286 6.97 -3.89 2.12
C GLU A 286 8.05 -3.60 1.09
N ILE A 287 8.46 -2.34 1.01
CA ILE A 287 9.51 -1.87 0.10
C ILE A 287 10.87 -2.01 0.78
N HIS A 288 11.74 -2.81 0.20
CA HIS A 288 13.11 -3.01 0.66
C HIS A 288 14.10 -2.46 -0.36
N ILE A 289 15.14 -1.81 0.15
CA ILE A 289 16.25 -1.37 -0.69
C ILE A 289 17.09 -2.59 -1.12
N THR A 290 17.40 -2.68 -2.40
CA THR A 290 18.31 -3.71 -2.93
C THR A 290 19.77 -3.35 -2.66
N SER A 291 20.68 -4.30 -2.87
CA SER A 291 22.11 -4.01 -2.83
C SER A 291 22.52 -2.94 -3.85
N LYS A 292 21.94 -2.96 -5.06
CA LYS A 292 22.15 -1.92 -6.07
C LYS A 292 21.68 -0.54 -5.58
N GLY A 293 20.51 -0.48 -4.94
CA GLY A 293 19.97 0.76 -4.38
C GLY A 293 20.87 1.30 -3.25
N ARG A 294 21.35 0.43 -2.38
CA ARG A 294 22.28 0.79 -1.29
C ARG A 294 23.57 1.36 -1.83
N GLN A 295 24.19 0.69 -2.80
CA GLN A 295 25.41 1.18 -3.44
C GLN A 295 25.21 2.55 -4.12
N LEU A 296 24.04 2.78 -4.75
CA LEU A 296 23.73 4.10 -5.32
C LEU A 296 23.71 5.18 -4.22
N LEU A 297 23.11 4.88 -3.07
CA LEU A 297 23.09 5.82 -1.94
C LEU A 297 24.50 6.03 -1.37
N ASP A 298 25.33 4.99 -1.29
CA ASP A 298 26.71 5.11 -0.80
C ASP A 298 27.57 5.99 -1.71
N LEU A 299 27.33 5.92 -3.03
CA LEU A 299 28.05 6.69 -4.04
C LEU A 299 27.50 8.10 -4.26
N ALA A 300 26.24 8.35 -3.94
CA ALA A 300 25.62 9.66 -4.14
C ALA A 300 26.18 10.69 -3.13
N PRO A 301 26.37 11.94 -3.55
CA PRO A 301 26.65 13.06 -2.65
C PRO A 301 25.63 13.18 -1.51
N ALA A 302 26.06 13.67 -0.35
CA ALA A 302 25.23 13.73 0.85
C ALA A 302 23.91 14.50 0.64
N ASP A 303 23.98 15.63 -0.06
CA ASP A 303 22.82 16.49 -0.34
C ASP A 303 21.73 15.80 -1.15
N LEU A 304 22.13 14.92 -2.11
CA LEU A 304 21.19 14.18 -2.94
C LEU A 304 20.49 13.02 -2.21
N LYS A 305 20.96 12.65 -1.03
CA LYS A 305 20.34 11.61 -0.17
C LYS A 305 19.23 12.17 0.70
N SER A 306 19.14 13.49 0.80
CA SER A 306 18.24 14.20 1.68
C SER A 306 17.01 14.72 0.92
N PRO A 307 15.80 14.50 1.41
CA PRO A 307 14.57 15.03 0.81
C PRO A 307 14.50 16.56 0.89
N GLU A 308 15.21 17.18 1.85
CA GLU A 308 15.16 18.61 2.11
C GLU A 308 15.66 19.44 0.92
N LEU A 309 16.65 18.95 0.18
CA LEU A 309 17.16 19.64 -1.00
C LEU A 309 16.07 19.78 -2.07
N THR A 310 15.41 18.68 -2.41
CA THR A 310 14.31 18.67 -3.39
C THR A 310 13.13 19.51 -2.88
N ALA A 311 12.76 19.39 -1.62
CA ALA A 311 11.70 20.19 -0.99
C ALA A 311 12.01 21.71 -1.07
N LYS A 312 13.27 22.10 -0.88
CA LYS A 312 13.71 23.49 -1.03
C LYS A 312 13.59 23.97 -2.49
N TRP A 313 13.95 23.13 -3.45
CA TRP A 313 13.80 23.48 -4.86
C TRP A 313 12.33 23.65 -5.26
N GLU A 314 11.46 22.72 -4.88
CA GLU A 314 10.02 22.82 -5.14
C GLU A 314 9.38 24.04 -4.50
N LYS A 315 9.80 24.39 -3.26
CA LYS A 315 9.38 25.64 -2.62
C LYS A 315 9.84 26.86 -3.42
N THR A 316 11.09 26.88 -3.90
CA THR A 316 11.61 28.00 -4.70
C THR A 316 10.86 28.12 -6.02
N LEU A 317 10.52 27.02 -6.70
CA LEU A 317 9.69 27.02 -7.91
C LEU A 317 8.29 27.60 -7.62
N THR A 318 7.69 27.22 -6.51
CA THR A 318 6.42 27.80 -6.05
C THR A 318 6.54 29.30 -5.75
N ASP A 319 7.63 29.74 -5.16
CA ASP A 319 7.88 31.18 -4.89
C ASP A 319 8.10 31.96 -6.19
N ILE A 320 8.72 31.37 -7.20
CA ILE A 320 8.86 31.96 -8.55
C ILE A 320 7.48 32.13 -9.20
N SER A 321 6.60 31.10 -9.15
CA SER A 321 5.25 31.19 -9.71
C SER A 321 4.39 32.29 -9.07
N LYS A 322 4.66 32.58 -7.79
CA LYS A 322 4.00 33.67 -7.02
C LYS A 322 4.71 35.01 -7.14
N GLY A 323 5.75 35.14 -7.97
CA GLY A 323 6.53 36.38 -8.13
C GLY A 323 7.43 36.74 -6.94
N LYS A 324 7.63 35.84 -5.97
CA LYS A 324 8.43 36.08 -4.75
C LYS A 324 9.92 35.81 -4.95
N SER A 325 10.30 35.08 -5.98
CA SER A 325 11.69 34.72 -6.32
C SER A 325 11.95 34.90 -7.80
N LYS A 326 13.22 35.17 -8.17
CA LYS A 326 13.61 35.38 -9.57
C LYS A 326 14.00 34.05 -10.25
N LYS A 327 13.42 33.76 -11.40
CA LYS A 327 13.71 32.56 -12.22
C LYS A 327 15.20 32.43 -12.55
N ASN A 328 15.88 33.52 -12.95
CA ASN A 328 17.28 33.49 -13.38
C ASN A 328 18.23 33.14 -12.24
N ASP A 329 17.95 33.57 -11.01
CA ASP A 329 18.76 33.25 -9.84
C ASP A 329 18.69 31.75 -9.53
N PHE A 330 17.50 31.17 -9.62
CA PHE A 330 17.32 29.73 -9.45
C PHE A 330 18.04 28.93 -10.55
N ILE A 331 17.94 29.32 -11.82
CA ILE A 331 18.64 28.66 -12.93
C ILE A 331 20.16 28.70 -12.72
N ASN A 332 20.72 29.84 -12.33
CA ASN A 332 22.15 29.97 -12.08
C ASN A 332 22.60 29.14 -10.89
N GLN A 333 21.80 29.07 -9.83
CA GLN A 333 22.05 28.21 -8.67
C GLN A 333 22.08 26.73 -9.10
N MET A 334 21.11 26.28 -9.89
CA MET A 334 21.06 24.89 -10.38
C MET A 334 22.25 24.55 -11.29
N LYS A 335 22.66 25.44 -12.19
CA LYS A 335 23.85 25.28 -13.04
C LYS A 335 25.12 25.13 -12.21
N ASN A 336 25.31 25.95 -11.19
CA ASN A 336 26.48 25.92 -10.33
C ASN A 336 26.48 24.65 -9.47
N TYR A 337 25.33 24.30 -8.89
CA TYR A 337 25.18 23.07 -8.12
C TYR A 337 25.50 21.82 -8.96
N SER A 338 24.96 21.74 -10.17
CA SER A 338 25.24 20.62 -11.09
C SER A 338 26.72 20.50 -11.43
N LYS A 339 27.43 21.61 -11.66
CA LYS A 339 28.88 21.60 -11.90
C LYS A 339 29.65 21.08 -10.68
N THR A 340 29.27 21.51 -9.48
CA THR A 340 29.91 21.08 -8.22
C THR A 340 29.72 19.59 -7.99
N ILE A 341 28.50 19.08 -8.11
CA ILE A 341 28.16 17.66 -7.94
C ILE A 341 28.90 16.77 -8.95
N VAL A 342 28.93 17.16 -10.22
CA VAL A 342 29.67 16.41 -11.26
C VAL A 342 31.15 16.34 -10.95
N LYS A 343 31.74 17.44 -10.46
CA LYS A 343 33.16 17.46 -10.05
C LYS A 343 33.41 16.55 -8.83
N GLU A 344 32.54 16.58 -7.82
CA GLU A 344 32.62 15.73 -6.65
C GLU A 344 32.56 14.25 -7.02
N ILE A 345 31.55 13.85 -7.82
CA ILE A 345 31.39 12.46 -8.27
C ILE A 345 32.59 11.98 -9.09
N LYS A 346 33.10 12.82 -10.00
CA LYS A 346 34.30 12.47 -10.81
C LYS A 346 35.57 12.27 -9.98
N ASN A 347 35.70 13.02 -8.89
CA ASN A 347 36.88 12.94 -8.00
C ASN A 347 36.70 11.89 -6.89
N SER A 348 35.53 11.23 -6.81
CA SER A 348 35.30 10.17 -5.83
C SER A 348 36.08 8.91 -6.21
N GLU A 349 36.76 8.34 -5.23
CA GLU A 349 37.50 7.03 -5.37
C GLU A 349 36.49 5.85 -5.34
N ASN A 350 35.27 6.05 -4.86
CA ASN A 350 34.28 5.01 -4.74
C ASN A 350 33.75 4.60 -6.13
N LYS A 351 33.73 3.30 -6.41
CA LYS A 351 33.25 2.73 -7.66
C LYS A 351 32.10 1.77 -7.39
N PHE A 352 31.11 1.77 -8.29
CA PHE A 352 30.02 0.81 -8.26
C PHE A 352 30.57 -0.61 -8.45
N LYS A 353 30.18 -1.52 -7.55
CA LYS A 353 30.53 -2.95 -7.64
C LYS A 353 29.27 -3.75 -7.99
N HIS A 354 29.33 -4.51 -9.05
CA HIS A 354 28.21 -5.36 -9.44
C HIS A 354 28.06 -6.55 -8.48
N ASP A 355 26.91 -6.70 -7.82
CA ASP A 355 26.64 -7.81 -6.89
C ASP A 355 26.63 -9.17 -7.57
N ASN A 356 26.30 -9.17 -8.86
CA ASN A 356 26.29 -10.35 -9.72
C ASN A 356 27.64 -10.60 -10.42
N LEU A 357 28.71 -9.94 -9.95
CA LEU A 357 30.06 -10.19 -10.43
C LEU A 357 30.48 -11.59 -10.01
N THR A 358 30.89 -12.39 -10.98
CA THR A 358 31.38 -13.75 -10.76
C THR A 358 32.93 -13.80 -10.75
N ARG A 359 33.47 -14.90 -10.30
CA ARG A 359 34.92 -15.17 -10.40
C ARG A 359 35.36 -15.59 -11.81
N ASN A 360 34.44 -15.76 -12.74
CA ASN A 360 34.73 -16.12 -14.11
C ASN A 360 35.35 -14.93 -14.85
N LYS A 361 36.47 -15.18 -15.51
CA LYS A 361 37.14 -14.19 -16.35
C LYS A 361 36.61 -14.26 -17.78
N CYS A 362 36.47 -13.12 -18.41
CA CYS A 362 36.12 -13.01 -19.82
C CYS A 362 37.25 -13.59 -20.69
N PRO A 363 36.95 -14.51 -21.60
CA PRO A 363 37.97 -15.09 -22.47
C PRO A 363 38.58 -14.08 -23.44
N ASN A 364 37.90 -12.97 -23.75
CA ASN A 364 38.39 -11.97 -24.70
C ASN A 364 39.24 -10.87 -24.06
N CYS A 365 38.81 -10.33 -22.89
CA CYS A 365 39.49 -9.16 -22.29
C CYS A 365 40.03 -9.41 -20.88
N GLY A 366 39.84 -10.60 -20.30
CA GLY A 366 40.34 -10.96 -18.98
C GLY A 366 39.62 -10.32 -17.80
N LYS A 367 38.69 -9.37 -18.02
CA LYS A 367 37.88 -8.77 -16.95
C LYS A 367 36.87 -9.78 -16.40
N PHE A 368 36.26 -9.50 -15.26
CA PHE A 368 35.26 -10.40 -14.68
C PHE A 368 33.95 -10.41 -15.44
N MET A 369 33.18 -11.48 -15.27
CA MET A 369 31.88 -11.63 -15.90
C MET A 369 30.74 -11.53 -14.88
N LEU A 370 29.66 -10.94 -15.30
CA LEU A 370 28.42 -10.75 -14.53
C LEU A 370 27.44 -11.89 -14.83
N GLU A 371 26.86 -12.51 -13.81
CA GLU A 371 25.73 -13.43 -13.99
C GLU A 371 24.45 -12.62 -14.15
N VAL A 372 23.77 -12.75 -15.28
CA VAL A 372 22.53 -12.04 -15.58
C VAL A 372 21.42 -13.01 -16.00
N ASN A 373 20.19 -12.70 -15.66
CA ASN A 373 19.02 -13.44 -16.12
C ASN A 373 18.58 -12.90 -17.50
N GLY A 374 18.79 -13.69 -18.55
CA GLY A 374 18.33 -13.40 -19.89
C GLY A 374 16.99 -14.06 -20.21
N LYS A 375 16.37 -13.71 -21.34
CA LYS A 375 15.11 -14.30 -21.83
C LYS A 375 15.16 -15.84 -21.96
N ARG A 376 16.33 -16.40 -22.26
CA ARG A 376 16.55 -17.84 -22.48
C ARG A 376 17.11 -18.59 -21.28
N GLY A 377 17.44 -17.89 -20.20
CA GLY A 377 18.07 -18.45 -19.01
C GLY A 377 19.19 -17.57 -18.48
N LYS A 378 19.99 -18.09 -17.56
CA LYS A 378 21.11 -17.36 -16.99
C LYS A 378 22.30 -17.35 -17.94
N MET A 379 22.98 -16.21 -18.01
CA MET A 379 24.16 -16.01 -18.83
C MET A 379 25.25 -15.23 -18.09
N LEU A 380 26.50 -15.48 -18.46
CA LEU A 380 27.63 -14.64 -18.11
C LEU A 380 27.78 -13.56 -19.18
N VAL A 381 27.93 -12.31 -18.76
CA VAL A 381 28.16 -11.16 -19.62
C VAL A 381 29.41 -10.45 -19.11
N CYS A 382 30.31 -10.05 -19.99
CA CYS A 382 31.47 -9.28 -19.58
C CYS A 382 31.07 -8.01 -18.85
N GLU A 383 31.77 -7.64 -17.77
CA GLU A 383 31.52 -6.38 -17.06
C GLU A 383 31.84 -5.16 -17.94
N ASP A 384 32.73 -5.34 -18.91
CA ASP A 384 33.05 -4.34 -19.91
C ASP A 384 32.00 -4.33 -21.01
N ARG A 385 31.27 -3.23 -21.11
CA ARG A 385 30.22 -3.06 -22.11
C ARG A 385 30.71 -3.05 -23.55
N GLU A 386 31.96 -2.66 -23.77
CA GLU A 386 32.56 -2.62 -25.10
C GLU A 386 33.02 -4.03 -25.55
N CYS A 387 33.31 -4.92 -24.63
CA CYS A 387 33.74 -6.27 -24.92
C CYS A 387 32.65 -7.17 -25.49
N ASN A 388 31.37 -6.93 -25.16
CA ASN A 388 30.18 -7.65 -25.66
C ASN A 388 30.17 -9.19 -25.51
N THR A 389 31.15 -9.78 -24.81
CA THR A 389 31.25 -11.23 -24.61
C THR A 389 30.12 -11.75 -23.72
N ARG A 390 29.42 -12.79 -24.21
CA ARG A 390 28.27 -13.41 -23.50
C ARG A 390 28.38 -14.92 -23.58
N LYS A 391 28.14 -15.64 -22.46
CA LYS A 391 28.11 -17.09 -22.38
C LYS A 391 26.83 -17.56 -21.66
N LEU A 392 26.02 -18.41 -22.27
CA LEU A 392 24.85 -19.00 -21.61
C LEU A 392 25.32 -20.08 -20.61
N ILE A 393 24.83 -20.00 -19.34
CA ILE A 393 25.17 -20.95 -18.28
C ILE A 393 24.00 -21.82 -17.84
N SER A 394 22.76 -21.38 -18.08
CA SER A 394 21.57 -22.21 -17.92
C SER A 394 20.50 -21.82 -18.91
N GLN A 395 19.64 -22.77 -19.27
CA GLN A 395 18.49 -22.56 -20.14
C GLN A 395 17.19 -22.84 -19.38
N THR A 396 16.28 -21.88 -19.34
CA THR A 396 14.94 -22.10 -18.82
C THR A 396 14.14 -22.98 -19.80
N THR A 397 13.54 -24.03 -19.29
CA THR A 397 12.78 -24.99 -20.10
C THR A 397 11.28 -24.96 -19.76
N ASN A 398 10.47 -25.61 -20.60
CA ASN A 398 9.05 -25.81 -20.30
C ASN A 398 8.80 -27.02 -19.37
N ALA A 399 9.85 -27.80 -19.06
CA ALA A 399 9.75 -28.89 -18.12
C ALA A 399 9.42 -28.38 -16.71
N ARG A 400 8.55 -29.11 -16.01
CA ARG A 400 8.11 -28.77 -14.65
C ARG A 400 8.78 -29.64 -13.61
N CYS A 401 9.13 -29.05 -12.51
CA CYS A 401 9.69 -29.77 -11.35
C CYS A 401 8.62 -30.71 -10.76
N PRO A 402 8.92 -31.96 -10.50
CA PRO A 402 7.99 -32.89 -9.89
C PRO A 402 7.62 -32.52 -8.46
N ASN A 403 8.48 -31.80 -7.73
CA ASN A 403 8.27 -31.46 -6.33
C ASN A 403 7.46 -30.17 -6.14
N CYS A 404 7.70 -29.11 -6.96
CA CYS A 404 7.11 -27.79 -6.74
C CYS A 404 6.45 -27.19 -7.98
N HIS A 405 6.38 -27.92 -9.09
CA HIS A 405 5.77 -27.54 -10.36
C HIS A 405 6.32 -26.27 -11.04
N LYS A 406 7.38 -25.66 -10.52
CA LYS A 406 8.09 -24.54 -11.18
C LYS A 406 8.84 -25.03 -12.42
N ARG A 407 9.11 -24.13 -13.35
CA ARG A 407 9.92 -24.43 -14.54
C ARG A 407 11.32 -24.86 -14.13
N LEU A 408 11.85 -25.89 -14.81
CA LEU A 408 13.21 -26.38 -14.60
C LEU A 408 14.21 -25.59 -15.45
N GLU A 409 15.39 -25.37 -14.87
CA GLU A 409 16.55 -24.84 -15.58
C GLU A 409 17.46 -26.00 -15.98
N LEU A 410 17.88 -26.03 -17.25
CA LEU A 410 18.85 -26.96 -17.78
C LEU A 410 20.25 -26.35 -17.72
N LYS A 411 21.17 -26.97 -17.00
CA LYS A 411 22.57 -26.55 -16.82
C LYS A 411 23.53 -27.58 -17.38
N GLY A 412 24.72 -27.13 -17.75
CA GLY A 412 25.79 -27.99 -18.27
C GLY A 412 25.80 -28.11 -19.78
N GLU A 413 26.78 -28.83 -20.32
CA GLU A 413 27.02 -29.04 -21.74
C GLU A 413 27.08 -30.56 -22.06
N GLY A 414 26.75 -30.93 -23.30
CA GLY A 414 26.81 -32.32 -23.76
C GLY A 414 25.91 -33.29 -22.94
N GLU A 415 26.45 -34.46 -22.63
CA GLU A 415 25.76 -35.51 -21.85
C GLU A 415 25.68 -35.19 -20.35
N GLY A 416 26.43 -34.24 -19.87
CA GLY A 416 26.43 -33.76 -18.49
C GLY A 416 25.30 -32.80 -18.14
N LYS A 417 24.31 -32.60 -19.02
CA LYS A 417 23.18 -31.69 -18.77
C LYS A 417 22.31 -32.17 -17.63
N ILE A 418 22.03 -31.26 -16.69
CA ILE A 418 21.25 -31.52 -15.48
C ILE A 418 20.11 -30.50 -15.37
N PHE A 419 18.90 -30.99 -15.15
CA PHE A 419 17.80 -30.16 -14.70
C PHE A 419 17.97 -29.76 -13.22
N THR A 420 17.75 -28.49 -12.93
CA THR A 420 17.78 -27.94 -11.57
C THR A 420 16.54 -27.10 -11.29
N CYS A 421 16.11 -27.08 -10.02
CA CYS A 421 15.01 -26.24 -9.54
C CYS A 421 15.40 -25.47 -8.29
N SER A 422 14.77 -24.32 -8.06
CA SER A 422 14.96 -23.52 -6.85
C SER A 422 14.57 -24.23 -5.54
N CYS A 423 13.77 -25.30 -5.61
CA CYS A 423 13.41 -26.13 -4.46
C CYS A 423 14.49 -27.19 -4.10
N GLY A 424 15.66 -27.18 -4.78
CA GLY A 424 16.73 -28.14 -4.56
C GLY A 424 16.67 -29.38 -5.46
N TYR A 425 15.58 -29.58 -6.23
CA TYR A 425 15.49 -30.72 -7.14
C TYR A 425 16.57 -30.67 -8.22
N ARG A 426 17.19 -31.85 -8.48
CA ARG A 426 18.21 -32.05 -9.52
C ARG A 426 18.00 -33.41 -10.19
N GLU A 427 18.06 -33.46 -11.52
CA GLU A 427 17.93 -34.69 -12.31
C GLU A 427 18.75 -34.57 -13.60
N LYS A 428 19.47 -35.62 -14.00
CA LYS A 428 20.16 -35.65 -15.29
C LYS A 428 19.12 -35.61 -16.43
N LEU A 429 19.47 -34.93 -17.52
CA LEU A 429 18.58 -34.85 -18.71
C LEU A 429 18.21 -36.24 -19.25
N SER A 430 19.17 -37.16 -19.27
CA SER A 430 18.93 -38.57 -19.70
C SER A 430 17.90 -39.28 -18.83
N SER A 431 18.02 -39.18 -17.51
CA SER A 431 17.08 -39.74 -16.55
C SER A 431 15.68 -39.16 -16.67
N PHE A 432 15.62 -37.80 -16.81
CA PHE A 432 14.35 -37.10 -17.03
C PHE A 432 13.63 -37.56 -18.30
N ASN A 433 14.36 -37.71 -19.41
CA ASN A 433 13.81 -38.15 -20.67
C ASN A 433 13.31 -39.62 -20.58
N LYS A 434 14.06 -40.49 -19.90
CA LYS A 434 13.67 -41.88 -19.65
C LYS A 434 12.37 -41.95 -18.85
N ARG A 435 12.28 -41.24 -17.73
CA ARG A 435 11.06 -41.17 -16.91
C ARG A 435 9.87 -40.62 -17.70
N LYS A 436 10.05 -39.59 -18.51
CA LYS A 436 8.97 -39.04 -19.35
C LYS A 436 8.49 -40.01 -20.46
N SER A 437 9.38 -40.81 -21.03
CA SER A 437 8.99 -41.85 -21.99
C SER A 437 8.20 -42.97 -21.32
N GLU A 438 8.59 -43.38 -20.11
CA GLU A 438 7.87 -44.39 -19.32
C GLU A 438 6.48 -43.89 -18.88
N GLU A 439 6.36 -42.62 -18.48
CA GLU A 439 5.05 -41.97 -18.15
C GLU A 439 4.12 -41.94 -19.37
N LYS A 440 4.63 -41.61 -20.56
CA LYS A 440 3.85 -41.61 -21.81
C LYS A 440 3.42 -43.05 -22.19
N GLY A 441 4.29 -44.04 -22.04
CA GLY A 441 3.97 -45.43 -22.28
C GLY A 441 2.89 -45.98 -21.35
N LYS A 442 2.87 -45.56 -20.07
CA LYS A 442 1.83 -45.93 -19.11
C LYS A 442 0.49 -45.21 -19.40
N ALA A 443 0.51 -43.95 -19.85
CA ALA A 443 -0.70 -43.23 -20.23
C ALA A 443 -1.36 -43.89 -21.48
N SER A 444 -0.57 -44.20 -22.52
CA SER A 444 -1.05 -44.91 -23.71
C SER A 444 -1.68 -46.27 -23.39
N LYS A 445 -1.07 -47.08 -22.50
CA LYS A 445 -1.64 -48.34 -22.04
C LYS A 445 -2.95 -48.16 -21.25
N LYS A 446 -3.08 -47.10 -20.46
CA LYS A 446 -4.34 -46.79 -19.75
C LYS A 446 -5.48 -46.43 -20.71
N ASP A 447 -5.17 -45.68 -21.76
CA ASP A 447 -6.16 -45.26 -22.76
C ASP A 447 -6.61 -46.45 -23.60
N ILE A 448 -5.70 -47.34 -24.00
CA ILE A 448 -6.01 -48.58 -24.68
C ILE A 448 -6.87 -49.49 -23.79
N ASN A 449 -6.53 -49.67 -22.51
CA ASN A 449 -7.31 -50.48 -21.59
C ASN A 449 -8.70 -49.88 -21.28
N LYS A 450 -8.83 -48.55 -21.31
CA LYS A 450 -10.13 -47.87 -21.17
C LYS A 450 -10.99 -48.05 -22.41
N TYR A 451 -10.38 -48.04 -23.60
CA TYR A 451 -11.05 -48.30 -24.87
C TYR A 451 -11.55 -49.75 -24.95
N LEU A 452 -10.72 -50.75 -24.58
CA LEU A 452 -11.08 -52.16 -24.54
C LEU A 452 -12.15 -52.49 -23.48
N LYS A 453 -12.15 -51.81 -22.34
CA LYS A 453 -13.22 -51.97 -21.33
C LYS A 453 -14.57 -51.40 -21.77
N ASN A 454 -14.58 -50.36 -22.63
CA ASN A 454 -15.82 -49.82 -23.15
C ASN A 454 -16.42 -50.67 -24.25
N GLN A 455 -15.61 -51.38 -25.05
CA GLN A 455 -16.11 -52.33 -26.07
C GLN A 455 -16.72 -53.61 -25.47
N ASN A 456 -16.30 -54.03 -24.26
CA ASN A 456 -16.86 -55.18 -23.56
C ASN A 456 -18.12 -54.86 -22.72
N LYS A 457 -18.62 -53.61 -22.75
CA LYS A 457 -19.89 -53.24 -22.09
C LYS A 457 -21.07 -53.17 -23.07
N ASP A 458 -20.81 -53.25 -24.37
CA ASP A 458 -21.82 -53.20 -25.43
C ASP A 458 -22.07 -54.60 -26.09
N GLN A 459 -21.57 -55.67 -25.45
CA GLN A 459 -21.98 -57.02 -25.65
C GLN A 459 -22.68 -57.56 -24.38
#